data_5d078e52f88ccb14bc65cf29cf2ba6b2
#
_entry.id   5d078e52f88ccb14bc65cf29cf2ba6b2
#
_cell.length_a   1.000
_cell.length_b   1.000
_cell.length_c   1.000
_cell.angle_alpha   90.00
_cell.angle_beta   90.00
_cell.angle_gamma   90.00
#
_symmetry.space_group_name_H-M   'P 1'
#
loop_
_entity.id
_entity.type
_entity.pdbx_description
1 polymer ?
#
loop_
_entity_poly.entity_id
_entity_poly.type
_entity_poly.pdbx_seq_one_letter_code
_entity_poly.pdbx_strand_id
1 'polypeptide(L)'
;MQVDIGNALAAVADPGVSRDALERLDEDVARAHDGIAAGRADDEFGYAALNLPERTDAAAIEAAVEPVADAEAILTVGIGGSALGAATISEALGGLDDEGASADAAPLYVLDNVDPAHVREILAEVPLDRTAVNVVSRSGTTAETLSNFLVVREAMEEAGVDWTERTVVTTGEAGPLRELADRHDMPALDVPTGVPGRFSALSAVGLVPAAIQGHDIEGLLAGGQRAADSLSSSLFDCPGYAYGAVSYALAQRGAGINAFVPYAERLEFFAEWFAQLWAESLGKDGLGQTPARALGATDQHSQLQLYRAGPRDKVVTMLRPQERADHEIPETDIEGLSYLGGSTLGDLLDAEFEATEASLAAADRPSVRVEIERLDAEALGELLYAMEAACVLYGELANVSTFDQPAVEWGKRAARGLLGGGEFEEAEAVADKTELIVE
;
A
#
# COMPACT_ATOMS: atom_id res chain seq x y z
N MET A 1 5.10 15.93 -3.98
CA MET A 1 4.03 15.78 -2.96
C MET A 1 4.01 16.97 -2.02
N GLN A 2 2.82 17.38 -1.54
CA GLN A 2 2.63 18.41 -0.51
C GLN A 2 1.80 17.84 0.65
N VAL A 3 2.05 18.32 1.87
CA VAL A 3 1.27 17.93 3.06
C VAL A 3 0.87 19.20 3.82
N ASP A 4 -0.43 19.40 3.99
CA ASP A 4 -0.99 20.47 4.81
C ASP A 4 -1.50 19.88 6.14
N ILE A 5 -0.91 20.34 7.24
CA ILE A 5 -1.24 19.95 8.61
C ILE A 5 -2.02 21.03 9.35
N GLY A 6 -2.48 22.08 8.67
CA GLY A 6 -3.16 23.23 9.27
C GLY A 6 -4.39 22.86 10.08
N ASN A 7 -5.20 21.92 9.57
CA ASN A 7 -6.40 21.44 10.25
C ASN A 7 -6.12 20.42 11.38
N ALA A 8 -4.86 20.02 11.58
CA ALA A 8 -4.43 19.24 12.73
C ALA A 8 -3.94 20.10 13.90
N LEU A 9 -3.85 21.43 13.70
CA LEU A 9 -3.41 22.34 14.75
C LEU A 9 -4.48 22.55 15.84
N ALA A 10 -4.05 22.73 17.08
CA ALA A 10 -4.92 22.98 18.23
C ALA A 10 -5.75 24.29 18.13
N ALA A 11 -5.44 25.15 17.17
CA ALA A 11 -6.27 26.33 16.87
C ALA A 11 -7.53 25.96 16.05
N VAL A 12 -7.56 24.77 15.43
CA VAL A 12 -8.65 24.29 14.55
C VAL A 12 -9.30 23.03 15.12
N ALA A 13 -8.52 22.11 15.68
CA ALA A 13 -8.97 20.76 16.04
C ALA A 13 -8.79 20.43 17.52
N ASP A 14 -9.63 19.51 18.01
CA ASP A 14 -9.54 18.85 19.31
C ASP A 14 -9.86 17.35 19.15
N PRO A 15 -8.89 16.40 19.31
CA PRO A 15 -7.49 16.70 19.66
C PRO A 15 -6.75 17.43 18.54
N GLY A 16 -5.86 18.35 18.92
CA GLY A 16 -5.02 19.10 17.99
C GLY A 16 -3.61 19.30 18.55
N VAL A 17 -2.67 19.66 17.69
CA VAL A 17 -1.25 19.88 18.05
C VAL A 17 -0.95 21.37 18.03
N SER A 18 -0.42 21.94 19.12
CA SER A 18 0.00 23.34 19.09
C SER A 18 1.28 23.51 18.26
N ARG A 19 1.46 24.71 17.68
CA ARG A 19 2.68 25.05 16.94
C ARG A 19 3.94 24.86 17.80
N ASP A 20 3.92 25.34 19.04
CA ASP A 20 5.02 25.15 20.00
C ASP A 20 5.30 23.66 20.30
N ALA A 21 4.30 22.79 20.23
CA ALA A 21 4.50 21.36 20.40
C ALA A 21 5.15 20.74 19.16
N LEU A 22 4.80 21.21 17.96
CA LEU A 22 5.48 20.79 16.71
C LEU A 22 6.93 21.28 16.68
N GLU A 23 7.20 22.53 17.10
CA GLU A 23 8.57 23.05 17.16
C GLU A 23 9.44 22.27 18.16
N ARG A 24 8.89 21.82 19.28
CA ARG A 24 9.63 20.93 20.19
C ARG A 24 9.80 19.52 19.63
N LEU A 25 8.77 19.00 18.93
CA LEU A 25 8.85 17.70 18.28
C LEU A 25 9.88 17.68 17.15
N ASP A 26 10.14 18.82 16.52
CA ASP A 26 11.13 18.95 15.45
C ASP A 26 12.56 18.63 15.94
N GLU A 27 12.87 18.88 17.23
CA GLU A 27 14.12 18.45 17.84
C GLU A 27 14.21 16.91 17.96
N ASP A 28 13.07 16.23 18.21
CA ASP A 28 13.01 14.77 18.24
C ASP A 28 13.10 14.20 16.82
N VAL A 29 12.46 14.87 15.86
CA VAL A 29 12.53 14.53 14.43
C VAL A 29 13.97 14.61 13.93
N ALA A 30 14.73 15.64 14.32
CA ALA A 30 16.13 15.74 13.92
C ALA A 30 16.97 14.55 14.44
N ARG A 31 16.74 14.12 15.69
CA ARG A 31 17.42 12.94 16.25
C ARG A 31 17.00 11.63 15.56
N ALA A 32 15.72 11.48 15.27
CA ALA A 32 15.20 10.32 14.54
C ALA A 32 15.77 10.28 13.12
N HIS A 33 15.85 11.43 12.43
CA HIS A 33 16.45 11.54 11.11
C HIS A 33 17.91 11.08 11.10
N ASP A 34 18.71 11.48 12.09
CA ASP A 34 20.10 11.03 12.21
C ASP A 34 20.17 9.50 12.36
N GLY A 35 19.28 8.90 13.15
CA GLY A 35 19.15 7.45 13.30
C GLY A 35 18.75 6.76 11.98
N ILE A 36 17.74 7.27 11.31
CA ILE A 36 17.28 6.76 9.99
C ILE A 36 18.40 6.86 8.96
N ALA A 37 19.13 7.98 8.91
CA ALA A 37 20.24 8.18 7.99
C ALA A 37 21.39 7.19 8.26
N ALA A 38 21.71 6.94 9.52
CA ALA A 38 22.71 5.95 9.91
C ALA A 38 22.28 4.52 9.52
N GLY A 39 21.03 4.12 9.86
CA GLY A 39 20.51 2.81 9.49
C GLY A 39 20.46 2.58 7.97
N ARG A 40 20.15 3.63 7.18
CA ARG A 40 20.22 3.59 5.71
C ARG A 40 21.66 3.39 5.22
N ALA A 41 22.61 4.13 5.79
CA ALA A 41 24.03 4.06 5.37
C ALA A 41 24.65 2.68 5.66
N ASP A 42 24.23 2.04 6.75
CA ASP A 42 24.72 0.72 7.19
C ASP A 42 23.87 -0.45 6.64
N ASP A 43 22.83 -0.18 5.84
CA ASP A 43 21.87 -1.18 5.36
C ASP A 43 21.24 -2.03 6.47
N GLU A 44 20.99 -1.42 7.60
CA GLU A 44 20.36 -2.12 8.71
C GLU A 44 18.98 -2.66 8.29
N PHE A 45 18.60 -3.81 8.88
CA PHE A 45 17.34 -4.44 8.62
C PHE A 45 16.17 -3.45 8.80
N GLY A 46 15.37 -3.31 7.78
CA GLY A 46 14.26 -2.38 7.68
C GLY A 46 14.64 -1.04 7.05
N TYR A 47 15.69 -0.37 7.51
CA TYR A 47 16.14 0.89 6.91
C TYR A 47 16.66 0.72 5.48
N ALA A 48 17.15 -0.48 5.13
CA ALA A 48 17.51 -0.84 3.75
C ALA A 48 16.36 -0.63 2.74
N ALA A 49 15.10 -0.66 3.19
CA ALA A 49 13.94 -0.37 2.37
C ALA A 49 13.96 1.05 1.79
N LEU A 50 14.44 2.01 2.57
CA LEU A 50 14.56 3.40 2.14
C LEU A 50 15.70 3.65 1.13
N ASN A 51 16.47 2.61 0.78
CA ASN A 51 17.48 2.63 -0.28
C ASN A 51 16.98 1.96 -1.58
N LEU A 52 15.76 1.42 -1.62
CA LEU A 52 15.22 0.70 -2.78
C LEU A 52 15.21 1.53 -4.07
N PRO A 53 14.83 2.84 -4.06
CA PRO A 53 14.82 3.62 -5.29
C PRO A 53 16.19 3.67 -6.00
N GLU A 54 17.28 3.75 -5.24
CA GLU A 54 18.66 3.77 -5.78
C GLU A 54 19.16 2.36 -6.18
N ARG A 55 18.68 1.30 -5.50
CA ARG A 55 19.25 -0.06 -5.60
C ARG A 55 18.49 -1.01 -6.48
N THR A 56 17.23 -0.73 -6.74
CA THR A 56 16.41 -1.58 -7.59
C THR A 56 16.86 -1.46 -9.05
N ASP A 57 17.23 -2.59 -9.63
CA ASP A 57 17.66 -2.68 -11.02
C ASP A 57 16.44 -2.88 -11.93
N ALA A 58 15.94 -1.77 -12.49
CA ALA A 58 14.81 -1.78 -13.43
C ALA A 58 15.11 -2.64 -14.67
N ALA A 59 16.31 -2.54 -15.21
CA ALA A 59 16.69 -3.29 -16.41
C ALA A 59 16.72 -4.82 -16.16
N ALA A 60 17.12 -5.25 -14.96
CA ALA A 60 17.04 -6.66 -14.58
C ALA A 60 15.59 -7.15 -14.46
N ILE A 61 14.68 -6.30 -13.96
CA ILE A 61 13.24 -6.62 -13.90
C ILE A 61 12.67 -6.74 -15.32
N GLU A 62 12.92 -5.76 -16.18
CA GLU A 62 12.48 -5.78 -17.59
C GLU A 62 12.97 -7.00 -18.35
N ALA A 63 14.25 -7.36 -18.16
CA ALA A 63 14.82 -8.56 -18.76
C ALA A 63 14.17 -9.86 -18.25
N ALA A 64 13.80 -9.92 -16.96
CA ALA A 64 13.16 -11.08 -16.37
C ALA A 64 11.72 -11.28 -16.85
N VAL A 65 11.02 -10.21 -17.22
CA VAL A 65 9.62 -10.28 -17.68
C VAL A 65 9.50 -10.36 -19.19
N GLU A 66 10.56 -10.15 -19.96
CA GLU A 66 10.54 -10.21 -21.43
C GLU A 66 9.90 -11.50 -21.98
N PRO A 67 10.15 -12.71 -21.41
CA PRO A 67 9.50 -13.93 -21.90
C PRO A 67 7.98 -13.96 -21.77
N VAL A 68 7.39 -13.12 -20.91
CA VAL A 68 5.95 -13.05 -20.65
C VAL A 68 5.34 -11.69 -21.01
N ALA A 69 6.07 -10.86 -21.74
CA ALA A 69 5.62 -9.51 -22.15
C ALA A 69 4.40 -9.52 -23.09
N ASP A 70 4.07 -10.66 -23.69
CA ASP A 70 2.89 -10.88 -24.53
C ASP A 70 1.64 -11.28 -23.77
N ALA A 71 1.69 -11.25 -22.42
CA ALA A 71 0.59 -11.68 -21.58
C ALA A 71 -0.66 -10.80 -21.79
N GLU A 72 -1.83 -11.45 -21.85
CA GLU A 72 -3.13 -10.78 -21.88
C GLU A 72 -3.80 -10.70 -20.49
N ALA A 73 -3.22 -11.38 -19.50
CA ALA A 73 -3.59 -11.28 -18.08
C ALA A 73 -2.36 -11.54 -17.21
N ILE A 74 -2.32 -10.94 -16.03
CA ILE A 74 -1.28 -11.15 -15.04
C ILE A 74 -1.92 -11.71 -13.78
N LEU A 75 -1.37 -12.80 -13.26
CA LEU A 75 -1.82 -13.41 -12.02
C LEU A 75 -0.71 -13.32 -10.98
N THR A 76 -0.84 -12.40 -10.04
CA THR A 76 0.09 -12.31 -8.91
C THR A 76 -0.35 -13.24 -7.78
N VAL A 77 0.51 -14.18 -7.42
CA VAL A 77 0.33 -15.13 -6.33
C VAL A 77 1.24 -14.74 -5.17
N GLY A 78 0.68 -14.10 -4.17
CA GLY A 78 1.41 -13.56 -3.02
C GLY A 78 0.45 -13.02 -1.98
N ILE A 79 0.86 -12.87 -0.73
CA ILE A 79 -0.01 -12.38 0.36
C ILE A 79 0.61 -11.17 1.05
N GLY A 80 -0.23 -10.20 1.43
CA GLY A 80 0.17 -9.00 2.14
C GLY A 80 1.21 -8.19 1.38
N GLY A 81 2.38 -7.91 1.96
CA GLY A 81 3.45 -7.15 1.30
C GLY A 81 4.01 -7.79 0.03
N SER A 82 3.68 -9.05 -0.27
CA SER A 82 4.03 -9.70 -1.54
C SER A 82 3.03 -9.42 -2.68
N ALA A 83 1.91 -8.78 -2.40
CA ALA A 83 0.86 -8.50 -3.38
C ALA A 83 0.40 -7.04 -3.38
N LEU A 84 0.26 -6.41 -2.21
CA LEU A 84 -0.37 -5.09 -2.10
C LEU A 84 0.39 -3.97 -2.81
N GLY A 85 1.74 -3.99 -2.80
CA GLY A 85 2.53 -3.02 -3.56
C GLY A 85 2.27 -3.11 -5.06
N ALA A 86 2.22 -4.34 -5.60
CA ALA A 86 1.93 -4.60 -7.00
C ALA A 86 0.49 -4.19 -7.38
N ALA A 87 -0.50 -4.54 -6.54
CA ALA A 87 -1.89 -4.15 -6.74
C ALA A 87 -2.06 -2.62 -6.75
N THR A 88 -1.41 -1.94 -5.80
CA THR A 88 -1.42 -0.46 -5.72
C THR A 88 -0.86 0.18 -6.98
N ILE A 89 0.30 -0.28 -7.46
CA ILE A 89 0.95 0.29 -8.64
C ILE A 89 0.10 0.03 -9.88
N SER A 90 -0.38 -1.20 -10.05
CA SER A 90 -1.22 -1.59 -11.18
C SER A 90 -2.52 -0.80 -11.24
N GLU A 91 -3.23 -0.61 -10.11
CA GLU A 91 -4.46 0.20 -10.08
C GLU A 91 -4.17 1.67 -10.36
N ALA A 92 -3.15 2.23 -9.69
CA ALA A 92 -2.83 3.64 -9.80
C ALA A 92 -2.43 4.05 -11.23
N LEU A 93 -1.68 3.19 -11.93
CA LEU A 93 -1.19 3.45 -13.29
C LEU A 93 -2.07 2.81 -14.40
N GLY A 94 -2.93 1.86 -14.05
CA GLY A 94 -3.73 1.05 -14.99
C GLY A 94 -4.95 1.74 -15.61
N GLY A 95 -5.10 3.05 -15.49
CA GLY A 95 -6.22 3.78 -16.12
C GLY A 95 -5.93 4.17 -17.58
N LEU A 96 -6.91 4.79 -18.21
CA LEU A 96 -6.70 5.51 -19.47
C LEU A 96 -5.79 6.71 -19.17
N ASP A 97 -4.69 6.84 -19.88
CA ASP A 97 -3.96 8.10 -19.94
C ASP A 97 -4.77 9.14 -20.73
N ASP A 98 -4.36 10.42 -20.67
CA ASP A 98 -5.02 11.51 -21.41
C ASP A 98 -4.97 11.29 -22.94
N GLU A 99 -4.13 10.40 -23.44
CA GLU A 99 -3.97 10.02 -24.83
C GLU A 99 -4.71 8.70 -25.19
N GLY A 100 -5.30 8.00 -24.18
CA GLY A 100 -6.06 6.74 -24.39
C GLY A 100 -5.18 5.51 -24.62
N ALA A 101 -3.89 5.55 -24.30
CA ALA A 101 -2.92 4.54 -24.66
C ALA A 101 -2.94 3.29 -23.76
N SER A 102 -3.52 3.35 -22.58
CA SER A 102 -3.49 2.24 -21.60
C SER A 102 -4.62 1.22 -21.74
N ALA A 103 -5.49 1.35 -22.76
CA ALA A 103 -6.62 0.42 -22.95
C ALA A 103 -6.20 -1.03 -23.23
N ASP A 104 -4.93 -1.28 -23.53
CA ASP A 104 -4.40 -2.60 -23.89
C ASP A 104 -3.52 -3.22 -22.78
N ALA A 105 -3.34 -2.58 -21.62
CA ALA A 105 -2.54 -3.16 -20.52
C ALA A 105 -3.21 -4.42 -19.97
N ALA A 106 -2.44 -5.49 -19.79
CA ALA A 106 -2.94 -6.74 -19.23
C ALA A 106 -3.51 -6.54 -17.81
N PRO A 107 -4.77 -6.92 -17.53
CA PRO A 107 -5.34 -6.79 -16.21
C PRO A 107 -4.57 -7.62 -15.18
N LEU A 108 -4.40 -7.06 -13.97
CA LEU A 108 -3.81 -7.74 -12.84
C LEU A 108 -4.90 -8.42 -12.00
N TYR A 109 -4.75 -9.71 -11.79
CA TYR A 109 -5.50 -10.51 -10.82
C TYR A 109 -4.59 -10.87 -9.65
N VAL A 110 -5.10 -10.78 -8.43
CA VAL A 110 -4.31 -11.05 -7.22
C VAL A 110 -4.89 -12.25 -6.48
N LEU A 111 -4.06 -13.27 -6.27
CA LEU A 111 -4.35 -14.42 -5.41
C LEU A 111 -3.59 -14.28 -4.09
N ASP A 112 -4.12 -13.48 -3.19
CA ASP A 112 -3.58 -13.22 -1.86
C ASP A 112 -4.33 -13.93 -0.73
N ASN A 113 -5.48 -14.55 -1.06
CA ASN A 113 -6.28 -15.33 -0.13
C ASN A 113 -6.49 -16.76 -0.67
N VAL A 114 -6.77 -17.71 0.23
CA VAL A 114 -7.03 -19.11 -0.11
C VAL A 114 -8.54 -19.44 -0.15
N ASP A 115 -9.36 -18.45 -0.55
CA ASP A 115 -10.80 -18.67 -0.77
C ASP A 115 -11.00 -19.49 -2.06
N PRO A 116 -11.52 -20.74 -1.95
CA PRO A 116 -11.62 -21.62 -3.12
C PRO A 116 -12.65 -21.16 -4.15
N ALA A 117 -13.62 -20.33 -3.78
CA ALA A 117 -14.57 -19.78 -4.73
C ALA A 117 -13.90 -18.71 -5.59
N HIS A 118 -13.21 -17.78 -4.95
CA HIS A 118 -12.47 -16.70 -5.63
C HIS A 118 -11.36 -17.24 -6.55
N VAL A 119 -10.57 -18.20 -6.07
CA VAL A 119 -9.52 -18.84 -6.89
C VAL A 119 -10.12 -19.46 -8.16
N ARG A 120 -11.26 -20.19 -8.05
CA ARG A 120 -11.91 -20.79 -9.22
C ARG A 120 -12.52 -19.77 -10.16
N GLU A 121 -13.06 -18.66 -9.65
CA GLU A 121 -13.57 -17.56 -10.48
C GLU A 121 -12.46 -16.95 -11.33
N ILE A 122 -11.33 -16.61 -10.72
CA ILE A 122 -10.17 -16.07 -11.45
C ILE A 122 -9.66 -17.06 -12.50
N LEU A 123 -9.46 -18.33 -12.14
CA LEU A 123 -8.96 -19.34 -13.10
C LEU A 123 -9.93 -19.61 -14.25
N ALA A 124 -11.22 -19.35 -14.07
CA ALA A 124 -12.21 -19.46 -15.14
C ALA A 124 -12.26 -18.23 -16.06
N GLU A 125 -11.78 -17.08 -15.58
CA GLU A 125 -11.80 -15.81 -16.31
C GLU A 125 -10.54 -15.61 -17.15
N VAL A 126 -9.36 -15.98 -16.61
CA VAL A 126 -8.08 -15.68 -17.27
C VAL A 126 -7.76 -16.65 -18.41
N PRO A 127 -7.20 -16.17 -19.54
CA PRO A 127 -6.71 -17.04 -20.62
C PRO A 127 -5.38 -17.69 -20.21
N LEU A 128 -5.40 -18.89 -19.61
CA LEU A 128 -4.24 -19.54 -18.99
C LEU A 128 -3.02 -19.63 -19.91
N ASP A 129 -3.21 -19.83 -21.21
CA ASP A 129 -2.14 -19.90 -22.22
C ASP A 129 -1.47 -18.55 -22.53
N ARG A 130 -2.10 -17.44 -22.12
CA ARG A 130 -1.64 -16.06 -22.29
C ARG A 130 -1.60 -15.29 -20.98
N THR A 131 -1.57 -16.00 -19.86
CA THR A 131 -1.46 -15.43 -18.51
C THR A 131 -0.02 -15.49 -18.03
N ALA A 132 0.53 -14.37 -17.61
CA ALA A 132 1.77 -14.32 -16.84
C ALA A 132 1.49 -14.60 -15.37
N VAL A 133 2.22 -15.52 -14.77
CA VAL A 133 2.10 -15.85 -13.33
C VAL A 133 3.30 -15.28 -12.59
N ASN A 134 3.05 -14.30 -11.70
CA ASN A 134 4.06 -13.72 -10.84
C ASN A 134 3.94 -14.33 -9.43
N VAL A 135 4.89 -15.19 -9.03
CA VAL A 135 4.87 -15.87 -7.73
C VAL A 135 5.82 -15.17 -6.77
N VAL A 136 5.27 -14.61 -5.70
CA VAL A 136 6.03 -13.78 -4.76
C VAL A 136 6.01 -14.36 -3.34
N SER A 137 7.16 -14.83 -2.87
CA SER A 137 7.33 -15.29 -1.50
C SER A 137 8.78 -15.18 -1.05
N ARG A 138 9.08 -14.28 -0.10
CA ARG A 138 10.44 -14.12 0.46
C ARG A 138 11.02 -15.44 0.98
N SER A 139 10.25 -16.15 1.81
CA SER A 139 10.71 -17.43 2.42
C SER A 139 10.67 -18.59 1.45
N GLY A 140 9.92 -18.45 0.34
CA GLY A 140 9.60 -19.56 -0.56
C GLY A 140 8.77 -20.68 0.09
N THR A 141 8.17 -20.42 1.27
CA THR A 141 7.43 -21.41 2.08
C THR A 141 6.11 -20.90 2.63
N THR A 142 5.65 -19.70 2.21
CA THR A 142 4.37 -19.15 2.64
C THR A 142 3.24 -20.06 2.18
N ALA A 143 2.47 -20.58 3.14
CA ALA A 143 1.48 -21.64 2.88
C ALA A 143 0.41 -21.19 1.87
N GLU A 144 -0.13 -20.00 2.04
CA GLU A 144 -1.15 -19.41 1.17
C GLU A 144 -0.64 -19.24 -0.25
N THR A 145 0.54 -18.63 -0.41
CA THR A 145 1.18 -18.42 -1.72
C THR A 145 1.44 -19.74 -2.44
N LEU A 146 2.06 -20.72 -1.74
CA LEU A 146 2.37 -22.00 -2.36
C LEU A 146 1.13 -22.82 -2.66
N SER A 147 0.09 -22.77 -1.80
CA SER A 147 -1.17 -23.46 -2.07
C SER A 147 -1.85 -22.91 -3.34
N ASN A 148 -1.99 -21.60 -3.45
CA ASN A 148 -2.54 -20.96 -4.64
C ASN A 148 -1.70 -21.26 -5.89
N PHE A 149 -0.37 -21.18 -5.78
CA PHE A 149 0.51 -21.49 -6.90
C PHE A 149 0.37 -22.94 -7.37
N LEU A 150 0.25 -23.90 -6.46
CA LEU A 150 0.06 -25.32 -6.83
C LEU A 150 -1.27 -25.53 -7.57
N VAL A 151 -2.33 -24.83 -7.16
CA VAL A 151 -3.64 -24.88 -7.85
C VAL A 151 -3.57 -24.24 -9.24
N VAL A 152 -2.90 -23.09 -9.37
CA VAL A 152 -2.68 -22.40 -10.66
C VAL A 152 -1.88 -23.31 -11.60
N ARG A 153 -0.80 -23.87 -11.11
CA ARG A 153 0.05 -24.80 -11.87
C ARG A 153 -0.75 -26.01 -12.40
N GLU A 154 -1.54 -26.67 -11.53
CA GLU A 154 -2.38 -27.81 -11.92
C GLU A 154 -3.38 -27.39 -13.03
N ALA A 155 -4.04 -26.23 -12.88
CA ALA A 155 -4.96 -25.72 -13.88
C ALA A 155 -4.26 -25.46 -15.24
N MET A 156 -3.05 -24.91 -15.24
CA MET A 156 -2.26 -24.70 -16.46
C MET A 156 -1.84 -26.03 -17.09
N GLU A 157 -1.38 -27.02 -16.29
CA GLU A 157 -1.04 -28.36 -16.75
C GLU A 157 -2.26 -29.07 -17.38
N GLU A 158 -3.45 -28.98 -16.76
CA GLU A 158 -4.71 -29.52 -17.31
C GLU A 158 -5.14 -28.85 -18.61
N ALA A 159 -4.86 -27.55 -18.76
CA ALA A 159 -5.09 -26.79 -19.98
C ALA A 159 -4.03 -27.08 -21.08
N GLY A 160 -2.99 -27.86 -20.77
CA GLY A 160 -1.91 -28.16 -21.69
C GLY A 160 -0.90 -27.02 -21.88
N VAL A 161 -0.85 -26.09 -20.93
CA VAL A 161 0.05 -24.94 -20.91
C VAL A 161 1.32 -25.31 -20.13
N ASP A 162 2.49 -24.99 -20.71
CA ASP A 162 3.74 -25.06 -19.95
C ASP A 162 3.85 -23.86 -18.99
N TRP A 163 3.51 -24.11 -17.74
CA TRP A 163 3.52 -23.08 -16.71
C TRP A 163 4.91 -22.48 -16.46
N THR A 164 5.98 -23.22 -16.79
CA THR A 164 7.36 -22.75 -16.58
C THR A 164 7.73 -21.61 -17.53
N GLU A 165 7.16 -21.60 -18.73
CA GLU A 165 7.35 -20.53 -19.73
C GLU A 165 6.50 -19.28 -19.43
N ARG A 166 5.55 -19.38 -18.50
CA ARG A 166 4.62 -18.30 -18.14
C ARG A 166 4.81 -17.77 -16.73
N THR A 167 5.82 -18.26 -15.99
CA THR A 167 6.00 -17.93 -14.58
C THR A 167 7.29 -17.14 -14.35
N VAL A 168 7.15 -16.02 -13.63
CA VAL A 168 8.26 -15.24 -13.05
C VAL A 168 8.19 -15.39 -11.54
N VAL A 169 9.33 -15.64 -10.91
CA VAL A 169 9.42 -15.85 -9.45
C VAL A 169 10.15 -14.68 -8.79
N THR A 170 9.59 -14.15 -7.71
CA THR A 170 10.28 -13.19 -6.84
C THR A 170 10.40 -13.80 -5.44
N THR A 171 11.62 -14.19 -5.04
CA THR A 171 11.84 -14.95 -3.82
C THR A 171 13.21 -14.65 -3.22
N GLY A 172 13.52 -15.22 -2.05
CA GLY A 172 14.86 -15.12 -1.46
C GLY A 172 15.92 -15.89 -2.27
N GLU A 173 17.19 -15.69 -1.90
CA GLU A 173 18.36 -16.33 -2.55
C GLU A 173 18.36 -17.87 -2.41
N ALA A 174 17.60 -18.41 -1.45
CA ALA A 174 17.50 -19.85 -1.18
C ALA A 174 16.08 -20.23 -0.74
N GLY A 175 15.79 -21.54 -0.81
CA GLY A 175 14.53 -22.12 -0.36
C GLY A 175 13.76 -22.84 -1.49
N PRO A 176 12.62 -23.50 -1.16
CA PRO A 176 11.92 -24.37 -2.09
C PRO A 176 11.47 -23.70 -3.40
N LEU A 177 11.03 -22.43 -3.31
CA LEU A 177 10.59 -21.70 -4.50
C LEU A 177 11.78 -21.32 -5.40
N ARG A 178 12.93 -20.95 -4.83
CA ARG A 178 14.18 -20.71 -5.58
C ARG A 178 14.66 -22.00 -6.25
N GLU A 179 14.71 -23.11 -5.50
CA GLU A 179 15.10 -24.41 -6.05
C GLU A 179 14.17 -24.88 -7.18
N LEU A 180 12.89 -24.53 -7.10
CA LEU A 180 11.92 -24.82 -8.16
C LEU A 180 12.23 -23.98 -9.42
N ALA A 181 12.49 -22.70 -9.25
CA ALA A 181 12.84 -21.79 -10.35
C ALA A 181 14.14 -22.25 -11.04
N ASP A 182 15.18 -22.54 -10.27
CA ASP A 182 16.47 -23.01 -10.78
C ASP A 182 16.34 -24.36 -11.52
N ARG A 183 15.52 -25.28 -11.02
CA ARG A 183 15.29 -26.60 -11.62
C ARG A 183 14.63 -26.52 -12.99
N HIS A 184 13.78 -25.53 -13.18
CA HIS A 184 12.99 -25.36 -14.40
C HIS A 184 13.49 -24.21 -15.30
N ASP A 185 14.62 -23.59 -14.94
CA ASP A 185 15.23 -22.46 -15.66
C ASP A 185 14.25 -21.28 -15.85
N MET A 186 13.42 -21.02 -14.80
CA MET A 186 12.47 -19.93 -14.82
C MET A 186 13.12 -18.60 -14.41
N PRO A 187 12.67 -17.46 -14.94
CA PRO A 187 13.10 -16.15 -14.47
C PRO A 187 12.85 -16.01 -12.96
N ALA A 188 13.90 -15.65 -12.21
CA ALA A 188 13.82 -15.50 -10.78
C ALA A 188 14.55 -14.25 -10.31
N LEU A 189 13.83 -13.38 -9.62
CA LEU A 189 14.31 -12.14 -9.03
C LEU A 189 14.43 -12.28 -7.52
N ASP A 190 15.39 -11.54 -6.94
CA ASP A 190 15.60 -11.59 -5.50
C ASP A 190 14.67 -10.63 -4.77
N VAL A 191 14.08 -11.09 -3.66
CA VAL A 191 13.53 -10.20 -2.66
C VAL A 191 14.68 -9.50 -1.95
N PRO A 192 14.73 -8.17 -1.90
CA PRO A 192 15.88 -7.46 -1.35
C PRO A 192 16.14 -7.84 0.12
N THR A 193 17.42 -8.11 0.42
CA THR A 193 17.87 -8.43 1.78
C THR A 193 17.69 -7.21 2.70
N GLY A 194 17.25 -7.43 3.93
CA GLY A 194 17.03 -6.36 4.89
C GLY A 194 15.72 -5.57 4.73
N VAL A 195 14.92 -5.86 3.70
CA VAL A 195 13.66 -5.14 3.42
C VAL A 195 12.46 -5.93 3.93
N PRO A 196 11.64 -5.42 4.86
CA PRO A 196 10.36 -6.06 5.24
C PRO A 196 9.35 -6.06 4.08
N GLY A 197 8.49 -7.07 3.98
CA GLY A 197 7.56 -7.22 2.83
C GLY A 197 6.69 -6.00 2.57
N ARG A 198 6.13 -5.38 3.62
CA ARG A 198 5.29 -4.19 3.51
C ARG A 198 6.02 -2.90 3.08
N PHE A 199 7.37 -2.93 3.04
CA PHE A 199 8.24 -1.87 2.55
C PHE A 199 8.89 -2.21 1.20
N SER A 200 8.40 -3.19 0.47
CA SER A 200 9.05 -3.68 -0.75
C SER A 200 8.37 -3.24 -2.05
N ALA A 201 7.45 -2.27 -2.00
CA ALA A 201 6.71 -1.81 -3.18
C ALA A 201 7.62 -1.32 -4.32
N LEU A 202 8.71 -0.62 -4.00
CA LEU A 202 9.69 -0.11 -4.96
C LEU A 202 10.84 -1.10 -5.23
N SER A 203 10.56 -2.41 -5.17
CA SER A 203 11.48 -3.49 -5.56
C SER A 203 10.83 -4.41 -6.59
N ALA A 204 11.53 -5.45 -7.03
CA ALA A 204 10.97 -6.49 -7.91
C ALA A 204 9.62 -7.04 -7.39
N VAL A 205 9.39 -7.04 -6.08
CA VAL A 205 8.14 -7.48 -5.46
C VAL A 205 6.91 -6.69 -5.96
N GLY A 206 7.02 -5.38 -6.06
CA GLY A 206 5.93 -4.51 -6.56
C GLY A 206 6.03 -4.22 -8.06
N LEU A 207 7.25 -4.20 -8.62
CA LEU A 207 7.50 -3.69 -9.97
C LEU A 207 7.35 -4.73 -11.09
N VAL A 208 7.40 -6.04 -10.80
CA VAL A 208 7.28 -7.09 -11.83
C VAL A 208 5.96 -6.99 -12.60
N PRO A 209 4.77 -6.93 -11.97
CA PRO A 209 3.52 -6.77 -12.73
C PRO A 209 3.46 -5.45 -13.51
N ALA A 210 3.96 -4.36 -12.93
CA ALA A 210 4.02 -3.06 -13.60
C ALA A 210 4.89 -3.10 -14.88
N ALA A 211 6.02 -3.81 -14.85
CA ALA A 211 6.89 -4.02 -16.01
C ALA A 211 6.19 -4.86 -17.08
N ILE A 212 5.47 -5.94 -16.72
CA ILE A 212 4.68 -6.74 -17.67
C ILE A 212 3.58 -5.88 -18.32
N GLN A 213 2.96 -4.96 -17.56
CA GLN A 213 1.96 -4.02 -18.06
C GLN A 213 2.54 -2.90 -18.92
N GLY A 214 3.86 -2.77 -19.00
CA GLY A 214 4.56 -1.73 -19.75
C GLY A 214 4.54 -0.35 -19.06
N HIS A 215 4.29 -0.32 -17.73
CA HIS A 215 4.37 0.92 -16.98
C HIS A 215 5.82 1.40 -16.79
N ASP A 216 6.00 2.69 -16.61
CA ASP A 216 7.29 3.35 -16.38
C ASP A 216 7.84 3.05 -14.98
N ILE A 217 8.53 1.89 -14.84
CA ILE A 217 9.14 1.50 -13.56
C ILE A 217 10.38 2.35 -13.22
N GLU A 218 11.08 2.90 -14.20
CA GLU A 218 12.16 3.86 -13.96
C GLU A 218 11.60 5.17 -13.36
N GLY A 219 10.47 5.65 -13.87
CA GLY A 219 9.75 6.80 -13.31
C GLY A 219 9.30 6.59 -11.87
N LEU A 220 8.78 5.40 -11.52
CA LEU A 220 8.45 5.04 -10.14
C LEU A 220 9.68 5.15 -9.22
N LEU A 221 10.81 4.59 -9.64
CA LEU A 221 12.06 4.65 -8.88
C LEU A 221 12.59 6.08 -8.79
N ALA A 222 12.52 6.85 -9.87
CA ALA A 222 12.94 8.26 -9.88
C ALA A 222 12.10 9.11 -8.92
N GLY A 223 10.78 8.88 -8.85
CA GLY A 223 9.90 9.50 -7.87
C GLY A 223 10.27 9.15 -6.43
N GLY A 224 10.50 7.88 -6.14
CA GLY A 224 10.98 7.41 -4.85
C GLY A 224 12.34 8.02 -4.48
N GLN A 225 13.27 8.13 -5.43
CA GLN A 225 14.58 8.77 -5.21
C GLN A 225 14.44 10.26 -4.90
N ARG A 226 13.57 10.98 -5.60
CA ARG A 226 13.28 12.38 -5.31
C ARG A 226 12.77 12.57 -3.87
N ALA A 227 11.88 11.69 -3.42
CA ALA A 227 11.43 11.69 -2.02
C ALA A 227 12.55 11.36 -1.04
N ALA A 228 13.43 10.41 -1.37
CA ALA A 228 14.61 10.06 -0.57
C ALA A 228 15.57 11.25 -0.42
N ASP A 229 15.81 11.99 -1.49
CA ASP A 229 16.66 13.17 -1.52
C ASP A 229 16.04 14.36 -0.76
N SER A 230 14.72 14.36 -0.59
CA SER A 230 14.00 15.40 0.17
C SER A 230 13.95 15.17 1.68
N LEU A 231 14.44 14.02 2.17
CA LEU A 231 14.48 13.77 3.60
C LEU A 231 15.37 14.82 4.31
N SER A 232 14.82 15.41 5.35
CA SER A 232 15.43 16.53 6.07
C SER A 232 15.33 16.28 7.58
N SER A 233 16.24 16.89 8.34
CA SER A 233 16.20 16.87 9.81
C SER A 233 15.08 17.69 10.43
N SER A 234 14.19 18.28 9.63
CA SER A 234 13.04 19.06 10.08
C SER A 234 11.74 18.57 9.46
N LEU A 235 10.70 18.42 10.28
CA LEU A 235 9.34 18.12 9.81
C LEU A 235 8.75 19.24 8.93
N PHE A 236 9.27 20.47 9.06
CA PHE A 236 8.76 21.60 8.30
C PHE A 236 9.32 21.67 6.86
N ASP A 237 10.39 20.92 6.60
CA ASP A 237 11.07 20.88 5.31
C ASP A 237 10.90 19.53 4.58
N CYS A 238 10.20 18.57 5.18
CA CYS A 238 9.98 17.22 4.63
C CYS A 238 8.49 16.82 4.75
N PRO A 239 7.74 16.76 3.64
CA PRO A 239 6.31 16.41 3.67
C PRO A 239 6.01 15.05 4.33
N GLY A 240 6.79 14.01 4.03
CA GLY A 240 6.64 12.70 4.66
C GLY A 240 6.84 12.78 6.19
N TYR A 241 7.84 13.50 6.63
CA TYR A 241 8.10 13.69 8.06
C TYR A 241 7.04 14.55 8.75
N ALA A 242 6.51 15.58 8.07
CA ALA A 242 5.38 16.36 8.58
C ALA A 242 4.18 15.47 8.86
N TYR A 243 3.87 14.56 7.91
CA TYR A 243 2.77 13.60 8.05
C TYR A 243 3.01 12.61 9.21
N GLY A 244 4.18 11.98 9.27
CA GLY A 244 4.54 11.02 10.32
C GLY A 244 4.54 11.66 11.72
N ALA A 245 5.15 12.83 11.86
CA ALA A 245 5.26 13.56 13.12
C ALA A 245 3.89 14.05 13.63
N VAL A 246 3.04 14.60 12.76
CA VAL A 246 1.71 15.08 13.18
C VAL A 246 0.80 13.91 13.55
N SER A 247 0.88 12.79 12.81
CA SER A 247 0.13 11.56 13.11
C SER A 247 0.52 11.00 14.49
N TYR A 248 1.83 10.91 14.76
CA TYR A 248 2.34 10.56 16.10
C TYR A 248 1.82 11.50 17.18
N ALA A 249 1.96 12.80 16.97
CA ALA A 249 1.56 13.80 17.96
C ALA A 249 0.06 13.78 18.26
N LEU A 250 -0.79 13.50 17.27
CA LEU A 250 -2.24 13.32 17.43
C LEU A 250 -2.57 12.01 18.15
N ALA A 251 -1.87 10.91 17.83
CA ALA A 251 -2.06 9.63 18.53
C ALA A 251 -1.76 9.76 20.03
N GLN A 252 -0.70 10.50 20.42
CA GLN A 252 -0.39 10.81 21.82
C GLN A 252 -1.49 11.64 22.52
N ARG A 253 -2.43 12.22 21.76
CA ARG A 253 -3.58 13.01 22.25
C ARG A 253 -4.91 12.26 22.13
N GLY A 254 -4.87 10.98 21.79
CA GLY A 254 -6.04 10.12 21.74
C GLY A 254 -6.63 9.90 20.33
N ALA A 255 -6.05 10.48 19.28
CA ALA A 255 -6.42 10.14 17.90
C ALA A 255 -5.81 8.77 17.51
N GLY A 256 -6.37 7.71 18.05
CA GLY A 256 -5.92 6.32 17.84
C GLY A 256 -6.36 5.70 16.52
N ILE A 257 -7.05 6.44 15.64
CA ILE A 257 -7.50 6.00 14.33
C ILE A 257 -6.97 6.99 13.29
N ASN A 258 -6.41 6.46 12.20
CA ASN A 258 -6.05 7.21 11.00
C ASN A 258 -7.00 6.78 9.88
N ALA A 259 -7.99 7.61 9.56
CA ALA A 259 -8.90 7.38 8.47
C ALA A 259 -8.26 7.92 7.17
N PHE A 260 -7.81 7.02 6.31
CA PHE A 260 -7.12 7.37 5.07
C PHE A 260 -8.11 7.36 3.91
N VAL A 261 -8.31 8.53 3.28
CA VAL A 261 -9.39 8.80 2.32
C VAL A 261 -8.81 9.38 1.04
N PRO A 262 -8.40 8.57 0.06
CA PRO A 262 -8.06 9.07 -1.26
C PRO A 262 -9.31 9.54 -2.02
N TYR A 263 -9.20 10.68 -2.72
CA TYR A 263 -10.20 11.22 -3.64
C TYR A 263 -9.82 10.92 -5.09
N ALA A 264 -9.57 9.67 -5.34
CA ALA A 264 -9.33 9.09 -6.65
C ALA A 264 -9.56 7.58 -6.58
N GLU A 265 -10.43 7.02 -7.42
CA GLU A 265 -10.71 5.58 -7.50
C GLU A 265 -9.40 4.77 -7.66
N ARG A 266 -8.49 5.24 -8.49
CA ARG A 266 -7.18 4.62 -8.77
C ARG A 266 -6.20 4.63 -7.59
N LEU A 267 -6.59 5.13 -6.43
CA LEU A 267 -5.83 5.11 -5.18
C LEU A 267 -6.52 4.31 -4.07
N GLU A 268 -7.54 3.49 -4.39
CA GLU A 268 -8.23 2.66 -3.39
C GLU A 268 -7.27 1.62 -2.80
N PHE A 269 -6.53 0.88 -3.64
CA PHE A 269 -5.49 -0.05 -3.16
C PHE A 269 -4.32 0.64 -2.47
N PHE A 270 -4.07 1.92 -2.77
CA PHE A 270 -3.08 2.68 -2.00
C PHE A 270 -3.50 2.81 -0.52
N ALA A 271 -4.78 3.04 -0.24
CA ALA A 271 -5.28 3.06 1.14
C ALA A 271 -5.16 1.68 1.82
N GLU A 272 -5.29 0.58 1.07
CA GLU A 272 -5.09 -0.78 1.58
C GLU A 272 -3.62 -1.07 1.89
N TRP A 273 -2.73 -0.74 0.97
CA TRP A 273 -1.28 -0.84 1.18
C TRP A 273 -0.84 0.01 2.38
N PHE A 274 -1.31 1.25 2.48
CA PHE A 274 -1.04 2.13 3.62
C PHE A 274 -1.53 1.49 4.93
N ALA A 275 -2.70 0.87 4.93
CA ALA A 275 -3.25 0.22 6.12
C ALA A 275 -2.34 -0.91 6.62
N GLN A 276 -1.80 -1.75 5.74
CA GLN A 276 -0.84 -2.78 6.14
C GLN A 276 0.47 -2.14 6.63
N LEU A 277 1.03 -1.19 5.87
CA LEU A 277 2.25 -0.48 6.24
C LEU A 277 2.15 0.08 7.66
N TRP A 278 1.07 0.80 7.94
CA TRP A 278 0.83 1.50 9.21
C TRP A 278 0.56 0.56 10.39
N ALA A 279 -0.37 -0.39 10.20
CA ALA A 279 -0.80 -1.30 11.25
C ALA A 279 0.32 -2.24 11.73
N GLU A 280 0.99 -2.92 10.80
CA GLU A 280 2.04 -3.89 11.14
C GLU A 280 3.30 -3.21 11.69
N SER A 281 3.60 -1.99 11.25
CA SER A 281 4.79 -1.27 11.69
C SER A 281 4.61 -0.63 13.06
N LEU A 282 3.44 -0.09 13.36
CA LEU A 282 3.23 0.79 14.51
C LEU A 282 2.40 0.15 15.63
N GLY A 283 1.66 -0.93 15.35
CA GLY A 283 0.78 -1.62 16.30
C GLY A 283 1.56 -2.48 17.31
N LYS A 284 2.30 -1.86 18.23
CA LYS A 284 3.16 -2.54 19.21
C LYS A 284 3.07 -1.89 20.57
N ASP A 285 3.24 -2.67 21.63
CA ASP A 285 3.32 -2.18 23.02
C ASP A 285 2.10 -1.34 23.47
N GLY A 286 0.93 -1.60 22.86
CA GLY A 286 -0.29 -0.82 23.08
C GLY A 286 -0.31 0.55 22.39
N LEU A 287 0.64 0.82 21.52
CA LEU A 287 0.76 2.04 20.71
C LEU A 287 0.31 1.78 19.26
N GLY A 288 0.35 2.83 18.44
CA GLY A 288 -0.04 2.84 17.04
C GLY A 288 -1.41 3.45 16.81
N GLN A 289 -1.75 3.62 15.54
CA GLN A 289 -3.08 4.05 15.10
C GLN A 289 -3.71 2.92 14.28
N THR A 290 -5.00 2.67 14.46
CA THR A 290 -5.77 1.79 13.58
C THR A 290 -6.00 2.52 12.24
N PRO A 291 -5.49 2.04 11.13
CA PRO A 291 -5.82 2.62 9.83
C PRO A 291 -7.24 2.21 9.42
N ALA A 292 -8.08 3.19 9.12
CA ALA A 292 -9.40 2.96 8.56
C ALA A 292 -9.39 3.39 7.08
N ARG A 293 -9.76 2.49 6.19
CA ARG A 293 -9.81 2.75 4.76
C ARG A 293 -11.16 3.36 4.38
N ALA A 294 -11.13 4.36 3.52
CA ALA A 294 -12.31 4.96 2.93
C ALA A 294 -11.95 5.50 1.54
N LEU A 295 -12.95 5.75 0.71
CA LEU A 295 -12.80 6.32 -0.62
C LEU A 295 -13.64 7.61 -0.74
N GLY A 296 -13.00 8.71 -1.04
CA GLY A 296 -13.69 9.97 -1.35
C GLY A 296 -14.12 10.00 -2.83
N ALA A 297 -15.32 10.46 -3.17
CA ALA A 297 -16.39 10.94 -2.28
C ALA A 297 -17.35 9.84 -1.77
N THR A 298 -17.20 8.59 -2.26
CA THR A 298 -18.12 7.47 -1.97
C THR A 298 -18.38 7.31 -0.47
N ASP A 299 -17.33 7.28 0.36
CA ASP A 299 -17.48 7.06 1.79
C ASP A 299 -17.86 8.30 2.60
N GLN A 300 -18.01 9.45 1.98
CA GLN A 300 -18.74 10.55 2.61
C GLN A 300 -20.20 10.15 2.90
N HIS A 301 -20.80 9.33 2.04
CA HIS A 301 -22.17 8.83 2.18
C HIS A 301 -22.30 7.65 3.14
N SER A 302 -21.19 7.08 3.61
CA SER A 302 -21.19 5.94 4.53
C SER A 302 -20.53 6.25 5.89
N GLN A 303 -19.40 6.95 5.93
CA GLN A 303 -18.52 7.05 7.09
C GLN A 303 -18.39 8.48 7.66
N LEU A 304 -18.63 9.53 6.88
CA LEU A 304 -18.42 10.92 7.28
C LEU A 304 -19.23 11.32 8.53
N GLN A 305 -20.44 10.78 8.70
CA GLN A 305 -21.24 11.00 9.90
C GLN A 305 -20.46 10.63 11.17
N LEU A 306 -19.78 9.47 11.14
CA LEU A 306 -18.94 9.02 12.27
C LEU A 306 -17.68 9.89 12.43
N TYR A 307 -17.03 10.25 11.33
CA TYR A 307 -15.82 11.06 11.37
C TYR A 307 -16.10 12.45 11.94
N ARG A 308 -17.19 13.07 11.53
CA ARG A 308 -17.56 14.42 11.92
C ARG A 308 -18.22 14.50 13.32
N ALA A 309 -19.11 13.57 13.65
CA ALA A 309 -19.96 13.66 14.84
C ALA A 309 -19.71 12.56 15.89
N GLY A 310 -18.91 11.54 15.57
CA GLY A 310 -18.58 10.45 16.50
C GLY A 310 -17.49 10.82 17.52
N PRO A 311 -16.83 9.81 18.14
CA PRO A 311 -15.76 10.04 19.11
C PRO A 311 -14.59 10.86 18.52
N ARG A 312 -13.91 11.64 19.38
CA ARG A 312 -12.74 12.45 19.02
C ARG A 312 -11.46 11.63 19.10
N ASP A 313 -11.41 10.51 18.41
CA ASP A 313 -10.38 9.47 18.49
C ASP A 313 -9.66 9.24 17.17
N LYS A 314 -9.86 10.12 16.18
CA LYS A 314 -9.32 9.91 14.83
C LYS A 314 -8.76 11.17 14.19
N VAL A 315 -7.82 10.99 13.28
CA VAL A 315 -7.42 11.96 12.26
C VAL A 315 -7.92 11.47 10.92
N VAL A 316 -8.36 12.39 10.05
CA VAL A 316 -8.77 12.08 8.68
C VAL A 316 -7.67 12.55 7.73
N THR A 317 -7.02 11.61 7.04
CA THR A 317 -6.04 11.90 5.99
C THR A 317 -6.74 11.93 4.65
N MET A 318 -6.74 13.07 3.99
CA MET A 318 -7.39 13.30 2.69
C MET A 318 -6.32 13.42 1.61
N LEU A 319 -6.30 12.50 0.64
CA LEU A 319 -5.32 12.46 -0.44
C LEU A 319 -6.00 12.76 -1.78
N ARG A 320 -5.44 13.66 -2.59
CA ARG A 320 -5.90 13.87 -3.97
C ARG A 320 -4.77 14.20 -4.95
N PRO A 321 -4.89 13.83 -6.23
CA PRO A 321 -4.20 14.50 -7.33
C PRO A 321 -4.86 15.85 -7.61
N GLN A 322 -4.06 16.88 -7.89
CA GLN A 322 -4.55 18.22 -8.26
C GLN A 322 -4.98 18.26 -9.73
N GLU A 323 -4.24 17.56 -10.60
CA GLU A 323 -4.57 17.42 -12.02
C GLU A 323 -5.11 16.01 -12.30
N ARG A 324 -6.15 15.93 -13.10
CA ARG A 324 -6.78 14.66 -13.52
C ARG A 324 -7.43 14.81 -14.89
N ALA A 325 -7.62 13.70 -15.61
CA ALA A 325 -8.54 13.66 -16.74
C ALA A 325 -9.95 14.01 -16.26
N ASP A 326 -10.69 14.76 -17.04
CA ASP A 326 -11.96 15.30 -16.59
C ASP A 326 -13.08 15.10 -17.63
N HIS A 327 -14.32 15.25 -17.20
CA HIS A 327 -15.47 15.06 -18.04
C HIS A 327 -16.54 16.12 -17.74
N GLU A 328 -17.00 16.83 -18.78
CA GLU A 328 -18.02 17.86 -18.64
C GLU A 328 -19.39 17.28 -18.26
N ILE A 329 -20.06 17.89 -17.31
CA ILE A 329 -21.43 17.55 -16.92
C ILE A 329 -22.38 18.29 -17.88
N PRO A 330 -23.23 17.57 -18.65
CA PRO A 330 -24.12 18.22 -19.61
C PRO A 330 -25.15 19.09 -18.91
N GLU A 331 -25.59 20.14 -19.62
CA GLU A 331 -26.71 20.97 -19.18
C GLU A 331 -27.96 20.13 -18.92
N THR A 332 -28.73 20.49 -17.89
CA THR A 332 -29.93 19.74 -17.50
C THR A 332 -31.11 20.67 -17.20
N ASP A 333 -32.31 20.22 -17.52
CA ASP A 333 -33.60 20.86 -17.16
C ASP A 333 -34.23 20.23 -15.90
N ILE A 334 -33.50 19.30 -15.23
CA ILE A 334 -33.94 18.72 -13.97
C ILE A 334 -33.97 19.80 -12.89
N GLU A 335 -35.15 20.03 -12.30
CA GLU A 335 -35.32 21.05 -11.26
C GLU A 335 -34.39 20.83 -10.08
N GLY A 336 -33.65 21.85 -9.67
CA GLY A 336 -32.69 21.84 -8.58
C GLY A 336 -31.28 21.37 -8.96
N LEU A 337 -31.04 20.90 -10.20
CA LEU A 337 -29.73 20.42 -10.66
C LEU A 337 -29.06 21.33 -11.69
N SER A 338 -29.65 22.47 -12.04
CA SER A 338 -29.11 23.39 -13.04
C SER A 338 -27.73 23.97 -12.70
N TYR A 339 -27.32 23.91 -11.43
CA TYR A 339 -26.00 24.35 -10.98
C TYR A 339 -24.85 23.40 -11.39
N LEU A 340 -25.17 22.15 -11.78
CA LEU A 340 -24.18 21.18 -12.24
C LEU A 340 -23.78 21.38 -13.71
N GLY A 341 -24.73 21.83 -14.54
CA GLY A 341 -24.49 22.00 -15.97
C GLY A 341 -23.36 22.99 -16.27
N GLY A 342 -22.44 22.61 -17.13
CA GLY A 342 -21.26 23.39 -17.50
C GLY A 342 -20.08 23.31 -16.49
N SER A 343 -20.24 22.58 -15.40
CA SER A 343 -19.14 22.14 -14.55
C SER A 343 -18.62 20.79 -15.01
N THR A 344 -17.52 20.32 -14.41
CA THR A 344 -16.98 18.98 -14.69
C THR A 344 -17.16 18.03 -13.50
N LEU A 345 -16.97 16.74 -13.72
CA LEU A 345 -16.93 15.74 -12.62
C LEU A 345 -15.78 16.03 -11.66
N GLY A 346 -14.64 16.51 -12.17
CA GLY A 346 -13.51 16.96 -11.38
C GLY A 346 -13.84 18.16 -10.49
N ASP A 347 -14.53 19.17 -11.05
CA ASP A 347 -14.99 20.33 -10.26
C ASP A 347 -15.90 19.90 -9.09
N LEU A 348 -16.79 18.94 -9.34
CA LEU A 348 -17.67 18.42 -8.29
C LEU A 348 -16.88 17.66 -7.22
N LEU A 349 -15.97 16.79 -7.62
CA LEU A 349 -15.14 16.01 -6.69
C LEU A 349 -14.25 16.92 -5.84
N ASP A 350 -13.67 17.98 -6.44
CA ASP A 350 -12.88 18.97 -5.71
C ASP A 350 -13.73 19.79 -4.74
N ALA A 351 -14.95 20.17 -5.14
CA ALA A 351 -15.89 20.84 -4.24
C ALA A 351 -16.27 19.95 -3.04
N GLU A 352 -16.47 18.65 -3.24
CA GLU A 352 -16.75 17.70 -2.18
C GLU A 352 -15.55 17.48 -1.25
N PHE A 353 -14.34 17.45 -1.80
CA PHE A 353 -13.09 17.41 -1.04
C PHE A 353 -12.98 18.63 -0.10
N GLU A 354 -13.04 19.83 -0.67
CA GLU A 354 -12.93 21.10 0.08
C GLU A 354 -14.05 21.25 1.12
N ALA A 355 -15.29 20.90 0.74
CA ALA A 355 -16.43 20.96 1.66
C ALA A 355 -16.30 19.98 2.83
N THR A 356 -15.78 18.78 2.57
CA THR A 356 -15.57 17.76 3.61
C THR A 356 -14.49 18.20 4.58
N GLU A 357 -13.35 18.68 4.07
CA GLU A 357 -12.28 19.22 4.91
C GLU A 357 -12.76 20.39 5.77
N ALA A 358 -13.44 21.36 5.18
CA ALA A 358 -14.01 22.50 5.91
C ALA A 358 -15.06 22.06 6.95
N SER A 359 -15.86 21.03 6.62
CA SER A 359 -16.85 20.45 7.53
C SER A 359 -16.21 19.76 8.75
N LEU A 360 -15.09 19.08 8.56
CA LEU A 360 -14.30 18.48 9.65
C LEU A 360 -13.73 19.57 10.55
N ALA A 361 -13.09 20.60 9.99
CA ALA A 361 -12.55 21.74 10.71
C ALA A 361 -13.64 22.48 11.51
N ALA A 362 -14.83 22.72 10.92
CA ALA A 362 -15.97 23.34 11.60
C ALA A 362 -16.54 22.49 12.75
N ALA A 363 -16.18 21.21 12.83
CA ALA A 363 -16.53 20.29 13.92
C ALA A 363 -15.36 20.00 14.86
N ASP A 364 -14.29 20.79 14.80
CA ASP A 364 -13.04 20.63 15.55
C ASP A 364 -12.41 19.22 15.34
N ARG A 365 -12.50 18.66 14.13
CA ARG A 365 -11.93 17.34 13.82
C ARG A 365 -10.60 17.49 13.07
N PRO A 366 -9.52 16.85 13.54
CA PRO A 366 -8.25 16.96 12.86
C PRO A 366 -8.29 16.26 11.51
N SER A 367 -7.81 16.97 10.49
CA SER A 367 -7.53 16.42 9.19
C SER A 367 -6.14 16.81 8.70
N VAL A 368 -5.59 15.98 7.82
CA VAL A 368 -4.32 16.22 7.11
C VAL A 368 -4.61 16.09 5.63
N ARG A 369 -4.22 17.09 4.85
CA ARG A 369 -4.32 17.08 3.40
C ARG A 369 -3.01 16.63 2.80
N VAL A 370 -3.06 15.67 1.90
CA VAL A 370 -1.94 15.20 1.08
C VAL A 370 -2.28 15.46 -0.39
N GLU A 371 -1.42 16.15 -1.10
CA GLU A 371 -1.64 16.46 -2.51
C GLU A 371 -0.42 16.05 -3.35
N ILE A 372 -0.71 15.42 -4.49
CA ILE A 372 0.24 15.20 -5.57
C ILE A 372 -0.21 16.05 -6.78
N GLU A 373 0.71 16.45 -7.64
CA GLU A 373 0.36 17.26 -8.80
C GLU A 373 -0.59 16.50 -9.72
N ARG A 374 -0.20 15.29 -10.11
CA ARG A 374 -1.00 14.35 -10.91
C ARG A 374 -0.64 12.91 -10.51
N LEU A 375 -1.45 11.94 -10.93
CA LEU A 375 -1.19 10.53 -10.68
C LEU A 375 -0.46 9.93 -11.89
N ASP A 376 0.88 9.94 -11.81
CA ASP A 376 1.79 9.30 -12.76
C ASP A 376 2.83 8.45 -12.01
N ALA A 377 3.72 7.78 -12.75
CA ALA A 377 4.71 6.89 -12.16
C ALA A 377 5.63 7.60 -11.16
N GLU A 378 6.13 8.80 -11.50
CA GLU A 378 7.02 9.56 -10.61
C GLU A 378 6.28 10.01 -9.34
N ALA A 379 5.06 10.55 -9.46
CA ALA A 379 4.29 10.99 -8.30
C ALA A 379 3.87 9.83 -7.40
N LEU A 380 3.53 8.67 -7.99
CA LEU A 380 3.22 7.47 -7.22
C LEU A 380 4.46 6.94 -6.48
N GLY A 381 5.61 6.89 -7.13
CA GLY A 381 6.87 6.49 -6.48
C GLY A 381 7.26 7.42 -5.34
N GLU A 382 7.10 8.73 -5.52
CA GLU A 382 7.29 9.75 -4.48
C GLU A 382 6.34 9.51 -3.29
N LEU A 383 5.06 9.27 -3.57
CA LEU A 383 4.02 9.05 -2.55
C LEU A 383 4.27 7.78 -1.74
N LEU A 384 4.58 6.64 -2.41
CA LEU A 384 4.92 5.38 -1.75
C LEU A 384 6.08 5.56 -0.78
N TYR A 385 7.19 6.11 -1.27
CA TYR A 385 8.38 6.35 -0.46
C TYR A 385 8.12 7.29 0.72
N ALA A 386 7.41 8.40 0.48
CA ALA A 386 7.13 9.38 1.52
C ALA A 386 6.28 8.78 2.65
N MET A 387 5.32 7.88 2.35
CA MET A 387 4.53 7.20 3.38
C MET A 387 5.35 6.14 4.12
N GLU A 388 6.28 5.46 3.46
CA GLU A 388 7.24 4.56 4.12
C GLU A 388 8.15 5.35 5.08
N ALA A 389 8.71 6.47 4.65
CA ALA A 389 9.54 7.34 5.48
C ALA A 389 8.75 7.94 6.67
N ALA A 390 7.49 8.34 6.45
CA ALA A 390 6.59 8.80 7.48
C ALA A 390 6.33 7.73 8.55
N CYS A 391 6.12 6.49 8.11
CA CYS A 391 5.90 5.34 8.99
C CYS A 391 7.15 5.05 9.84
N VAL A 392 8.32 5.06 9.20
CA VAL A 392 9.61 4.85 9.92
C VAL A 392 9.82 5.97 10.93
N LEU A 393 9.63 7.23 10.56
CA LEU A 393 9.75 8.35 11.49
C LEU A 393 8.80 8.22 12.68
N TYR A 394 7.53 7.88 12.43
CA TYR A 394 6.57 7.65 13.52
C TYR A 394 7.05 6.56 14.47
N GLY A 395 7.57 5.44 13.94
CA GLY A 395 8.12 4.35 14.75
C GLY A 395 9.28 4.79 15.62
N GLU A 396 10.21 5.58 15.08
CA GLU A 396 11.33 6.18 15.84
C GLU A 396 10.83 7.10 16.97
N LEU A 397 9.89 7.99 16.67
CA LEU A 397 9.31 8.90 17.65
C LEU A 397 8.53 8.15 18.76
N ALA A 398 7.89 7.04 18.41
CA ALA A 398 7.18 6.18 19.33
C ALA A 398 8.09 5.20 20.08
N ASN A 399 9.36 5.07 19.65
CA ASN A 399 10.32 4.10 20.14
C ASN A 399 9.79 2.66 20.09
N VAL A 400 9.18 2.29 18.94
CA VAL A 400 8.71 0.93 18.66
C VAL A 400 9.55 0.25 17.58
N SER A 401 9.63 -1.08 17.59
CA SER A 401 10.31 -1.84 16.54
C SER A 401 9.46 -1.84 15.26
N THR A 402 9.74 -0.90 14.34
CA THR A 402 8.95 -0.64 13.13
C THR A 402 8.94 -1.82 12.15
N PHE A 403 10.00 -2.61 12.13
CA PHE A 403 10.26 -3.55 11.03
C PHE A 403 9.94 -5.02 11.33
N ASP A 404 9.60 -5.37 12.56
CA ASP A 404 9.11 -6.70 12.93
C ASP A 404 7.58 -6.74 13.06
N GLN A 405 7.01 -7.93 13.23
CA GLN A 405 5.57 -8.16 13.47
C GLN A 405 5.34 -9.47 14.25
N PRO A 406 5.82 -9.59 15.50
CA PRO A 406 5.78 -10.86 16.23
C PRO A 406 4.35 -11.36 16.52
N ALA A 407 3.38 -10.47 16.64
CA ALA A 407 2.00 -10.82 16.98
C ALA A 407 1.30 -11.72 15.95
N VAL A 408 1.70 -11.65 14.66
CA VAL A 408 1.06 -12.47 13.61
C VAL A 408 1.56 -13.93 13.60
N GLU A 409 2.69 -14.22 14.23
CA GLU A 409 3.30 -15.56 14.21
C GLU A 409 2.48 -16.59 15.01
N TRP A 410 1.77 -16.16 16.03
CA TRP A 410 0.90 -17.04 16.81
C TRP A 410 -0.15 -17.74 15.93
N GLY A 411 -0.88 -16.95 15.12
CA GLY A 411 -1.93 -17.48 14.21
C GLY A 411 -1.37 -18.41 13.15
N LYS A 412 -0.20 -18.08 12.57
CA LYS A 412 0.47 -18.93 11.57
C LYS A 412 0.87 -20.29 12.14
N ARG A 413 1.41 -20.33 13.36
CA ARG A 413 1.77 -21.58 14.02
C ARG A 413 0.54 -22.40 14.37
N ALA A 414 -0.53 -21.76 14.87
CA ALA A 414 -1.80 -22.42 15.13
C ALA A 414 -2.37 -23.09 13.86
N ALA A 415 -2.48 -22.32 12.77
CA ALA A 415 -2.99 -22.83 11.49
C ALA A 415 -2.16 -23.99 10.94
N ARG A 416 -0.83 -23.91 11.01
CA ARG A 416 0.08 -24.98 10.59
C ARG A 416 -0.12 -26.25 11.42
N GLY A 417 -0.29 -26.13 12.74
CA GLY A 417 -0.57 -27.26 13.61
C GLY A 417 -1.91 -27.93 13.33
N LEU A 418 -2.97 -27.13 13.07
CA LEU A 418 -4.29 -27.66 12.71
C LEU A 418 -4.28 -28.46 11.40
N LEU A 419 -3.38 -28.12 10.47
CA LEU A 419 -3.16 -28.83 9.20
C LEU A 419 -2.20 -30.03 9.35
N GLY A 420 -1.75 -30.36 10.57
CA GLY A 420 -0.82 -31.48 10.81
C GLY A 420 0.63 -31.19 10.42
N GLY A 421 1.01 -29.94 10.24
CA GLY A 421 2.36 -29.51 9.87
C GLY A 421 3.35 -29.44 11.03
N GLY A 422 3.02 -30.03 12.18
CA GLY A 422 3.84 -30.13 13.40
C GLY A 422 3.01 -29.97 14.67
N GLU A 423 3.65 -30.18 15.82
CA GLU A 423 3.06 -29.95 17.15
C GLU A 423 3.34 -28.50 17.57
N PHE A 424 2.28 -27.73 17.82
CA PHE A 424 2.33 -26.33 18.24
C PHE A 424 1.34 -26.12 19.40
N GLU A 425 1.81 -25.48 20.48
CA GLU A 425 0.96 -25.14 21.65
C GLU A 425 -0.21 -24.25 21.23
N GLU A 426 0.00 -23.39 20.23
CA GLU A 426 -1.03 -22.51 19.70
C GLU A 426 -2.18 -23.28 19.03
N ALA A 427 -1.91 -24.40 18.37
CA ALA A 427 -2.95 -25.27 17.80
C ALA A 427 -3.77 -25.98 18.89
N GLU A 428 -3.14 -26.39 19.99
CA GLU A 428 -3.84 -26.95 21.14
C GLU A 428 -4.75 -25.90 21.80
N ALA A 429 -4.27 -24.67 21.94
CA ALA A 429 -5.04 -23.56 22.50
C ALA A 429 -6.32 -23.22 21.72
N VAL A 430 -6.37 -23.49 20.41
CA VAL A 430 -7.60 -23.31 19.60
C VAL A 430 -8.75 -24.19 20.08
N ALA A 431 -8.44 -25.39 20.57
CA ALA A 431 -9.45 -26.34 21.09
C ALA A 431 -10.06 -25.88 22.43
N ASP A 432 -9.35 -25.04 23.18
CA ASP A 432 -9.75 -24.57 24.51
C ASP A 432 -10.53 -23.23 24.44
N LYS A 433 -10.81 -22.70 23.25
CA LYS A 433 -11.54 -21.43 23.11
C LYS A 433 -12.96 -21.55 23.66
N THR A 434 -13.39 -20.52 24.40
CA THR A 434 -14.76 -20.43 24.91
C THR A 434 -15.74 -20.16 23.78
N GLU A 435 -16.80 -20.96 23.70
CA GLU A 435 -17.91 -20.76 22.75
C GLU A 435 -19.18 -20.33 23.45
N LEU A 436 -19.87 -19.37 22.86
CA LEU A 436 -21.26 -18.99 23.18
C LEU A 436 -22.01 -18.83 21.85
N ILE A 437 -22.81 -19.86 21.52
CA ILE A 437 -23.60 -19.89 20.30
C ILE A 437 -25.00 -19.42 20.65
N VAL A 438 -25.52 -18.43 19.88
CA VAL A 438 -26.90 -17.96 19.96
C VAL A 438 -27.54 -18.31 18.61
N GLU A 439 -28.61 -19.12 18.64
CA GLU A 439 -29.39 -19.57 17.48
C GLU A 439 -30.69 -18.80 17.34
#